data_d1cc497f6f30065d2a56702f1f3f3af4
#
_entry.id   d1cc497f6f30065d2a56702f1f3f3af4
#
_cell.length_a   1.000
_cell.length_b   1.000
_cell.length_c   1.000
_cell.angle_alpha   90.00
_cell.angle_beta   90.00
_cell.angle_gamma   90.00
#
_symmetry.space_group_name_H-M   'P 1'
#
loop_
_entity.id
_entity.type
_entity.pdbx_description
1 polymer ?
#
loop_
_entity_poly.entity_id
_entity_poly.type
_entity_poly.pdbx_seq_one_letter_code
_entity_poly.pdbx_strand_id
1 'polypeptide(L)'
;MNKGIAGSAGYGVGKVVIISDAKPEYENRTITDTDAEIKRYDDAVAAFTEKTHAMAEAMKESVGEHNAEILEGHILLLTDPGMDEITKGSIMSGTCAEAAFESTCDMFAGMFQMADDELTRQRATDIGDIKVRMLKILTGTPDVNISEVPAGTILVAEDLTPSM
;
A
#
# COMPACT_ATOMS: atom_id res chain seq x y z
N MET A 1 14.72 24.95 16.42
CA MET A 1 15.73 24.07 15.81
C MET A 1 15.37 22.64 16.19
N ASN A 2 14.92 21.84 15.25
CA ASN A 2 14.54 20.45 15.52
C ASN A 2 15.81 19.63 15.71
N LYS A 3 15.87 18.83 16.80
CA LYS A 3 16.97 17.91 17.09
C LYS A 3 16.58 16.52 16.56
N GLY A 4 17.38 15.96 15.65
CA GLY A 4 17.26 14.58 15.19
C GLY A 4 18.07 13.62 16.05
N ILE A 5 17.81 12.33 15.87
CA ILE A 5 18.58 11.22 16.43
C ILE A 5 19.47 10.66 15.30
N ALA A 6 20.77 10.52 15.57
CA ALA A 6 21.68 9.93 14.58
C ALA A 6 21.54 8.40 14.58
N GLY A 7 21.10 7.82 13.48
CA GLY A 7 21.04 6.37 13.27
C GLY A 7 22.40 5.76 12.90
N SER A 8 23.27 6.54 12.27
CA SER A 8 24.66 6.17 11.95
C SER A 8 25.58 7.38 11.98
N ALA A 9 26.88 7.16 12.15
CA ALA A 9 27.88 8.21 12.08
C ALA A 9 28.28 8.48 10.61
N GLY A 10 28.40 9.76 10.25
CA GLY A 10 28.84 10.16 8.94
C GLY A 10 28.14 11.43 8.43
N TYR A 11 28.53 11.85 7.24
CA TYR A 11 27.89 12.92 6.49
C TYR A 11 27.86 12.55 5.00
N GLY A 12 26.82 12.95 4.30
CA GLY A 12 26.70 12.79 2.87
C GLY A 12 26.31 14.09 2.21
N VAL A 13 26.75 14.29 0.98
CA VAL A 13 26.37 15.43 0.15
C VAL A 13 25.82 14.90 -1.16
N GLY A 14 24.62 15.33 -1.52
CA GLY A 14 23.96 14.83 -2.73
C GLY A 14 22.68 15.59 -3.03
N LYS A 15 22.04 15.21 -4.15
CA LYS A 15 20.70 15.69 -4.49
C LYS A 15 19.68 15.10 -3.51
N VAL A 16 18.79 15.92 -2.98
CA VAL A 16 17.72 15.44 -2.09
C VAL A 16 16.51 15.05 -2.92
N VAL A 17 15.97 13.86 -2.64
CA VAL A 17 14.65 13.40 -3.10
C VAL A 17 13.81 13.15 -1.86
N ILE A 18 12.66 13.81 -1.79
CA ILE A 18 11.68 13.62 -0.72
C ILE A 18 10.70 12.56 -1.20
N ILE A 19 10.60 11.48 -0.45
CA ILE A 19 9.64 10.41 -0.67
C ILE A 19 8.46 10.69 0.25
N SER A 20 7.28 10.82 -0.34
CA SER A 20 6.03 10.93 0.42
C SER A 20 5.19 9.71 0.13
N ASP A 21 4.88 8.97 1.17
CA ASP A 21 3.92 7.87 1.11
C ASP A 21 2.50 8.34 1.46
N ALA A 22 2.24 9.62 1.22
CA ALA A 22 0.92 10.17 1.43
C ALA A 22 -0.11 9.43 0.57
N LYS A 23 -1.23 9.12 1.18
CA LYS A 23 -2.40 8.59 0.47
C LYS A 23 -2.74 9.53 -0.70
N PRO A 24 -2.92 9.02 -1.92
CA PRO A 24 -3.34 9.85 -3.05
C PRO A 24 -4.71 10.46 -2.79
N GLU A 25 -4.87 11.72 -3.17
CA GLU A 25 -6.16 12.38 -3.13
C GLU A 25 -7.04 11.88 -4.29
N TYR A 26 -8.31 11.68 -4.01
CA TYR A 26 -9.30 11.33 -5.02
C TYR A 26 -10.64 12.01 -4.71
N GLU A 27 -11.44 12.21 -5.75
CA GLU A 27 -12.79 12.74 -5.60
C GLU A 27 -13.77 11.61 -5.28
N ASN A 28 -14.50 11.73 -4.18
CA ASN A 28 -15.57 10.79 -3.85
C ASN A 28 -16.78 11.09 -4.73
N ARG A 29 -17.01 10.25 -5.73
CA ARG A 29 -18.10 10.38 -6.72
C ARG A 29 -19.10 9.25 -6.60
N THR A 30 -20.35 9.55 -6.91
CA THR A 30 -21.39 8.54 -7.04
C THR A 30 -21.28 7.85 -8.40
N ILE A 31 -21.28 6.52 -8.37
CA ILE A 31 -21.15 5.68 -9.57
C ILE A 31 -22.52 5.22 -10.04
N THR A 32 -22.75 5.33 -11.35
CA THR A 32 -23.98 4.86 -11.99
C THR A 32 -23.78 3.54 -12.75
N ASP A 33 -22.58 3.32 -13.28
CA ASP A 33 -22.18 2.05 -13.94
C ASP A 33 -21.35 1.24 -12.95
N THR A 34 -22.03 0.46 -12.14
CA THR A 34 -21.41 -0.35 -11.09
C THR A 34 -20.61 -1.52 -11.64
N ASP A 35 -21.02 -2.07 -12.79
CA ASP A 35 -20.30 -3.20 -13.40
C ASP A 35 -18.94 -2.75 -13.96
N ALA A 36 -18.90 -1.59 -14.61
CA ALA A 36 -17.64 -1.01 -15.08
C ALA A 36 -16.71 -0.66 -13.91
N GLU A 37 -17.26 -0.18 -12.80
CA GLU A 37 -16.48 0.18 -11.62
C GLU A 37 -15.95 -1.05 -10.87
N ILE A 38 -16.73 -2.13 -10.76
CA ILE A 38 -16.28 -3.42 -10.24
C ILE A 38 -15.14 -3.97 -11.10
N LYS A 39 -15.30 -3.91 -12.44
CA LYS A 39 -14.23 -4.33 -13.33
C LYS A 39 -12.95 -3.52 -13.10
N ARG A 40 -13.05 -2.20 -12.94
CA ARG A 40 -11.90 -1.31 -12.64
C ARG A 40 -11.23 -1.69 -11.33
N TYR A 41 -12.01 -2.04 -10.31
CA TYR A 41 -11.49 -2.55 -9.04
C TYR A 41 -10.78 -3.90 -9.22
N ASP A 42 -11.38 -4.84 -9.93
CA ASP A 42 -10.78 -6.16 -10.21
C ASP A 42 -9.48 -6.04 -11.01
N ASP A 43 -9.45 -5.18 -12.03
CA ASP A 43 -8.25 -4.88 -12.81
C ASP A 43 -7.13 -4.28 -11.91
N ALA A 44 -7.50 -3.45 -10.92
CA ALA A 44 -6.55 -2.89 -9.96
C ALA A 44 -6.03 -3.94 -8.96
N VAL A 45 -6.87 -4.85 -8.48
CA VAL A 45 -6.46 -5.99 -7.63
C VAL A 45 -5.48 -6.89 -8.39
N ALA A 46 -5.76 -7.18 -9.66
CA ALA A 46 -4.85 -7.96 -10.50
C ALA A 46 -3.48 -7.25 -10.68
N ALA A 47 -3.50 -5.96 -10.97
CA ALA A 47 -2.28 -5.16 -11.13
C ALA A 47 -1.47 -5.05 -9.83
N PHE A 48 -2.13 -4.94 -8.67
CA PHE A 48 -1.48 -4.98 -7.36
C PHE A 48 -0.79 -6.32 -7.13
N THR A 49 -1.51 -7.41 -7.40
CA THR A 49 -1.01 -8.78 -7.21
C THR A 49 0.22 -9.03 -8.07
N GLU A 50 0.17 -8.69 -9.36
CA GLU A 50 1.29 -8.85 -10.30
C GLU A 50 2.52 -8.05 -9.83
N LYS A 51 2.33 -6.77 -9.51
CA LYS A 51 3.43 -5.92 -9.02
C LYS A 51 4.02 -6.43 -7.71
N THR A 52 3.18 -6.89 -6.80
CA THR A 52 3.63 -7.37 -5.48
C THR A 52 4.38 -8.69 -5.61
N HIS A 53 3.96 -9.61 -6.47
CA HIS A 53 4.73 -10.81 -6.78
C HIS A 53 6.10 -10.49 -7.38
N ALA A 54 6.17 -9.56 -8.34
CA ALA A 54 7.44 -9.14 -8.93
C ALA A 54 8.38 -8.53 -7.87
N MET A 55 7.84 -7.75 -6.93
CA MET A 55 8.61 -7.18 -5.82
C MET A 55 9.08 -8.27 -4.84
N ALA A 56 8.23 -9.25 -4.51
CA ALA A 56 8.57 -10.36 -3.62
C ALA A 56 9.70 -11.20 -4.21
N GLU A 57 9.66 -11.52 -5.50
CA GLU A 57 10.74 -12.26 -6.19
C GLU A 57 12.06 -11.47 -6.19
N ALA A 58 12.05 -10.19 -6.51
CA ALA A 58 13.23 -9.33 -6.46
C ALA A 58 13.81 -9.21 -5.03
N MET A 59 12.94 -9.14 -4.03
CA MET A 59 13.34 -9.05 -2.62
C MET A 59 13.92 -10.37 -2.12
N LYS A 60 13.40 -11.51 -2.56
CA LYS A 60 13.90 -12.84 -2.23
C LYS A 60 15.37 -13.01 -2.67
N GLU A 61 15.71 -12.49 -3.84
CA GLU A 61 17.08 -12.55 -4.36
C GLU A 61 18.06 -11.61 -3.62
N SER A 62 17.57 -10.44 -3.15
CA SER A 62 18.41 -9.37 -2.62
C SER A 62 18.51 -9.34 -1.09
N VAL A 63 17.44 -9.64 -0.37
CA VAL A 63 17.32 -9.42 1.10
C VAL A 63 16.94 -10.70 1.86
N GLY A 64 16.43 -11.71 1.16
CA GLY A 64 16.08 -13.02 1.73
C GLY A 64 14.59 -13.32 1.77
N GLU A 65 14.28 -14.60 2.02
CA GLU A 65 12.95 -15.20 1.89
C GLU A 65 11.91 -14.61 2.86
N HIS A 66 12.33 -14.29 4.08
CA HIS A 66 11.41 -13.77 5.11
C HIS A 66 10.75 -12.43 4.74
N ASN A 67 11.49 -11.54 4.08
CA ASN A 67 10.93 -10.25 3.64
C ASN A 67 9.97 -10.41 2.45
N ALA A 68 10.21 -11.40 1.59
CA ALA A 68 9.30 -11.75 0.50
C ALA A 68 7.96 -12.29 1.03
N GLU A 69 7.97 -13.08 2.12
CA GLU A 69 6.77 -13.62 2.76
C GLU A 69 5.81 -12.51 3.25
N ILE A 70 6.33 -11.35 3.65
CA ILE A 70 5.50 -10.20 4.06
C ILE A 70 4.69 -9.69 2.87
N LEU A 71 5.31 -9.54 1.71
CA LEU A 71 4.64 -9.09 0.48
C LEU A 71 3.61 -10.11 -0.02
N GLU A 72 3.91 -11.40 0.07
CA GLU A 72 2.93 -12.46 -0.22
C GLU A 72 1.74 -12.41 0.77
N GLY A 73 2.00 -12.07 2.03
CA GLY A 73 0.97 -11.81 3.03
C GLY A 73 0.03 -10.65 2.64
N HIS A 74 0.56 -9.60 2.01
CA HIS A 74 -0.25 -8.49 1.50
C HIS A 74 -1.21 -8.94 0.39
N ILE A 75 -0.77 -9.84 -0.50
CA ILE A 75 -1.64 -10.41 -1.54
C ILE A 75 -2.78 -11.21 -0.90
N LEU A 76 -2.47 -12.05 0.09
CA LEU A 76 -3.47 -12.86 0.79
C LEU A 76 -4.51 -12.00 1.52
N LEU A 77 -4.08 -10.89 2.14
CA LEU A 77 -4.98 -9.94 2.80
C LEU A 77 -5.88 -9.23 1.78
N LEU A 78 -5.31 -8.72 0.67
CA LEU A 78 -6.07 -8.02 -0.37
C LEU A 78 -7.09 -8.93 -1.05
N THR A 79 -6.73 -10.20 -1.28
CA THR A 79 -7.58 -11.18 -1.96
C THR A 79 -8.49 -11.97 -1.00
N ASP A 80 -8.59 -11.55 0.26
CA ASP A 80 -9.53 -12.15 1.22
C ASP A 80 -10.97 -11.98 0.72
N PRO A 81 -11.76 -13.08 0.66
CA PRO A 81 -13.12 -13.03 0.15
C PRO A 81 -14.03 -12.04 0.89
N GLY A 82 -13.82 -11.85 2.20
CA GLY A 82 -14.62 -10.90 2.98
C GLY A 82 -14.29 -9.45 2.61
N MET A 83 -13.02 -9.15 2.35
CA MET A 83 -12.59 -7.82 1.89
C MET A 83 -13.14 -7.52 0.49
N ASP A 84 -13.09 -8.47 -0.42
CA ASP A 84 -13.61 -8.36 -1.79
C ASP A 84 -15.14 -8.16 -1.78
N GLU A 85 -15.88 -8.99 -1.04
CA GLU A 85 -17.34 -8.92 -0.97
C GLU A 85 -17.84 -7.57 -0.41
N ILE A 86 -17.22 -7.07 0.66
CA ILE A 86 -17.59 -5.79 1.28
C ILE A 86 -17.29 -4.63 0.34
N THR A 87 -16.12 -4.63 -0.31
CA THR A 87 -15.74 -3.59 -1.26
C THR A 87 -16.69 -3.55 -2.45
N LYS A 88 -16.95 -4.71 -3.08
CA LYS A 88 -17.89 -4.82 -4.22
C LYS A 88 -19.32 -4.47 -3.83
N GLY A 89 -19.76 -4.87 -2.64
CA GLY A 89 -21.08 -4.48 -2.10
C GLY A 89 -21.24 -2.96 -1.97
N SER A 90 -20.19 -2.26 -1.55
CA SER A 90 -20.17 -0.80 -1.49
C SER A 90 -20.20 -0.17 -2.89
N ILE A 91 -19.45 -0.73 -3.87
CA ILE A 91 -19.48 -0.27 -5.26
C ILE A 91 -20.87 -0.47 -5.86
N MET A 92 -21.52 -1.62 -5.64
CA MET A 92 -22.87 -1.91 -6.09
C MET A 92 -23.91 -0.93 -5.50
N SER A 93 -23.61 -0.34 -4.35
CA SER A 93 -24.42 0.71 -3.73
C SER A 93 -24.15 2.11 -4.29
N GLY A 94 -23.29 2.23 -5.32
CA GLY A 94 -23.01 3.48 -6.01
C GLY A 94 -21.79 4.25 -5.50
N THR A 95 -20.94 3.64 -4.66
CA THR A 95 -19.69 4.24 -4.16
C THR A 95 -18.56 3.97 -5.15
N CYS A 96 -17.68 4.96 -5.41
CA CYS A 96 -16.51 4.73 -6.26
C CYS A 96 -15.52 3.75 -5.60
N ALA A 97 -14.76 3.05 -6.42
CA ALA A 97 -13.86 1.98 -5.96
C ALA A 97 -12.84 2.45 -4.94
N GLU A 98 -12.32 3.68 -5.08
CA GLU A 98 -11.40 4.29 -4.14
C GLU A 98 -12.03 4.41 -2.73
N ALA A 99 -13.21 5.01 -2.63
CA ALA A 99 -13.89 5.22 -1.36
C ALA A 99 -14.40 3.90 -0.76
N ALA A 100 -14.89 2.98 -1.59
CA ALA A 100 -15.33 1.65 -1.18
C ALA A 100 -14.17 0.86 -0.56
N PHE A 101 -13.05 0.79 -1.26
CA PHE A 101 -11.86 0.07 -0.80
C PHE A 101 -11.23 0.72 0.44
N GLU A 102 -11.09 2.05 0.46
CA GLU A 102 -10.58 2.75 1.64
C GLU A 102 -11.41 2.46 2.89
N SER A 103 -12.74 2.56 2.78
CA SER A 103 -13.64 2.28 3.90
C SER A 103 -13.54 0.82 4.38
N THR A 104 -13.39 -0.13 3.45
CA THR A 104 -13.17 -1.55 3.78
C THR A 104 -11.85 -1.73 4.53
N CYS A 105 -10.76 -1.14 4.05
CA CYS A 105 -9.47 -1.20 4.74
C CYS A 105 -9.53 -0.60 6.14
N ASP A 106 -10.19 0.54 6.32
CA ASP A 106 -10.31 1.17 7.64
C ASP A 106 -11.10 0.30 8.62
N MET A 107 -12.13 -0.39 8.13
CA MET A 107 -12.89 -1.36 8.92
C MET A 107 -12.03 -2.55 9.34
N PHE A 108 -11.30 -3.19 8.43
CA PHE A 108 -10.41 -4.32 8.73
C PHE A 108 -9.26 -3.91 9.65
N ALA A 109 -8.62 -2.75 9.40
CA ALA A 109 -7.57 -2.23 10.27
C ALA A 109 -8.09 -2.00 11.69
N GLY A 110 -9.30 -1.44 11.84
CA GLY A 110 -9.95 -1.27 13.14
C GLY A 110 -10.21 -2.59 13.85
N MET A 111 -10.67 -3.62 13.13
CA MET A 111 -10.87 -4.97 13.68
C MET A 111 -9.54 -5.58 14.16
N PHE A 112 -8.48 -5.51 13.37
CA PHE A 112 -7.17 -6.04 13.74
C PHE A 112 -6.55 -5.30 14.94
N GLN A 113 -6.72 -3.97 15.04
CA GLN A 113 -6.25 -3.19 16.19
C GLN A 113 -6.91 -3.59 17.50
N MET A 114 -8.13 -4.13 17.46
CA MET A 114 -8.86 -4.59 18.65
C MET A 114 -8.50 -6.02 19.08
N ALA A 115 -7.64 -6.71 18.33
CA ALA A 115 -7.23 -8.08 18.66
C ALA A 115 -6.33 -8.11 19.91
N ASP A 116 -6.43 -9.21 20.67
CA ASP A 116 -5.64 -9.40 21.89
C ASP A 116 -4.18 -9.72 21.61
N ASP A 117 -3.88 -10.37 20.50
CA ASP A 117 -2.53 -10.77 20.11
C ASP A 117 -1.82 -9.72 19.23
N GLU A 118 -0.51 -9.58 19.46
CA GLU A 118 0.34 -8.61 18.79
C GLU A 118 0.48 -8.88 17.28
N LEU A 119 0.54 -10.14 16.87
CA LEU A 119 0.69 -10.51 15.45
C LEU A 119 -0.53 -10.07 14.64
N THR A 120 -1.72 -10.25 15.19
CA THR A 120 -2.95 -9.77 14.55
C THR A 120 -3.00 -8.24 14.50
N ARG A 121 -2.56 -7.54 15.57
CA ARG A 121 -2.48 -6.06 15.57
C ARG A 121 -1.51 -5.52 14.51
N GLN A 122 -0.39 -6.21 14.25
CA GLN A 122 0.55 -5.81 13.20
C GLN A 122 -0.09 -5.82 11.80
N ARG A 123 -1.06 -6.70 11.55
CA ARG A 123 -1.80 -6.72 10.27
C ARG A 123 -2.56 -5.42 9.98
N ALA A 124 -2.89 -4.62 10.99
CA ALA A 124 -3.47 -3.30 10.77
C ALA A 124 -2.51 -2.36 10.01
N THR A 125 -1.20 -2.49 10.26
CA THR A 125 -0.17 -1.74 9.52
C THR A 125 -0.06 -2.22 8.09
N ASP A 126 -0.10 -3.55 7.87
CA ASP A 126 -0.08 -4.14 6.52
C ASP A 126 -1.29 -3.67 5.69
N ILE A 127 -2.49 -3.63 6.29
CA ILE A 127 -3.69 -3.07 5.65
C ILE A 127 -3.49 -1.60 5.26
N GLY A 128 -2.79 -0.82 6.09
CA GLY A 128 -2.44 0.58 5.78
C GLY A 128 -1.58 0.71 4.53
N ASP A 129 -0.54 -0.13 4.39
CA ASP A 129 0.33 -0.18 3.21
C ASP A 129 -0.45 -0.63 1.96
N ILE A 130 -1.21 -1.71 2.07
CA ILE A 130 -2.09 -2.20 0.99
C ILE A 130 -3.05 -1.11 0.52
N LYS A 131 -3.68 -0.39 1.46
CA LYS A 131 -4.61 0.71 1.16
C LYS A 131 -3.95 1.79 0.30
N VAL A 132 -2.80 2.31 0.72
CA VAL A 132 -2.09 3.37 -0.01
C VAL A 132 -1.70 2.91 -1.41
N ARG A 133 -1.13 1.73 -1.54
CA ARG A 133 -0.69 1.17 -2.82
C ARG A 133 -1.85 0.91 -3.78
N MET A 134 -2.93 0.35 -3.28
CA MET A 134 -4.13 0.09 -4.09
C MET A 134 -4.78 1.39 -4.54
N LEU A 135 -4.86 2.41 -3.67
CA LEU A 135 -5.36 3.74 -4.05
C LEU A 135 -4.46 4.40 -5.11
N LYS A 136 -3.14 4.25 -5.05
CA LYS A 136 -2.23 4.72 -6.10
C LYS A 136 -2.55 4.06 -7.45
N ILE A 137 -2.82 2.76 -7.46
CA ILE A 137 -3.21 2.04 -8.69
C ILE A 137 -4.55 2.56 -9.21
N LEU A 138 -5.57 2.67 -8.38
CA LEU A 138 -6.90 3.14 -8.76
C LEU A 138 -6.89 4.58 -9.29
N THR A 139 -6.06 5.45 -8.72
CA THR A 139 -5.94 6.86 -9.15
C THR A 139 -4.93 7.07 -10.28
N GLY A 140 -4.15 6.05 -10.65
CA GLY A 140 -3.05 6.18 -11.60
C GLY A 140 -1.88 7.01 -11.08
N THR A 141 -1.77 7.18 -9.76
CA THR A 141 -0.65 7.88 -9.12
C THR A 141 0.61 7.00 -9.21
N PRO A 142 1.73 7.50 -9.74
CA PRO A 142 2.94 6.70 -9.86
C PRO A 142 3.54 6.37 -8.48
N ASP A 143 4.04 5.14 -8.34
CA ASP A 143 4.86 4.77 -7.19
C ASP A 143 6.28 5.34 -7.32
N VAL A 144 6.87 5.70 -6.18
CA VAL A 144 8.30 6.03 -6.12
C VAL A 144 9.09 4.76 -5.90
N ASN A 145 9.80 4.30 -6.92
CA ASN A 145 10.69 3.15 -6.80
C ASN A 145 12.06 3.61 -6.29
N ILE A 146 12.38 3.27 -5.04
CA ILE A 146 13.65 3.64 -4.41
C ILE A 146 14.85 3.01 -5.17
N SER A 147 14.69 1.84 -5.78
CA SER A 147 15.74 1.16 -6.51
C SER A 147 16.16 1.90 -7.80
N GLU A 148 15.32 2.78 -8.32
CA GLU A 148 15.60 3.59 -9.51
C GLU A 148 16.25 4.95 -9.18
N VAL A 149 16.41 5.25 -7.89
CA VAL A 149 17.01 6.51 -7.46
C VAL A 149 18.51 6.50 -7.75
N PRO A 150 19.05 7.52 -8.47
CA PRO A 150 20.47 7.55 -8.84
C PRO A 150 21.39 7.48 -7.61
N ALA A 151 22.53 6.79 -7.78
CA ALA A 151 23.56 6.75 -6.74
C ALA A 151 24.02 8.17 -6.34
N GLY A 152 24.26 8.37 -5.04
CA GLY A 152 24.63 9.68 -4.48
C GLY A 152 23.41 10.59 -4.19
N THR A 153 22.20 10.08 -4.28
CA THR A 153 20.99 10.80 -3.83
C THR A 153 20.77 10.63 -2.33
N ILE A 154 20.35 11.69 -1.66
CA ILE A 154 19.91 11.67 -0.26
C ILE A 154 18.39 11.52 -0.25
N LEU A 155 17.90 10.41 0.33
CA LEU A 155 16.48 10.16 0.48
C LEU A 155 16.00 10.74 1.81
N VAL A 156 14.87 11.45 1.78
CA VAL A 156 14.16 11.96 2.95
C VAL A 156 12.75 11.40 2.90
N ALA A 157 12.36 10.62 3.90
CA ALA A 157 11.04 10.04 4.02
C ALA A 157 10.55 10.17 5.47
N GLU A 158 9.23 10.19 5.67
CA GLU A 158 8.65 10.08 7.02
C GLU A 158 8.80 8.65 7.55
N ASP A 159 8.58 7.67 6.69
CA ASP A 159 8.78 6.24 6.95
C ASP A 159 9.13 5.53 5.66
N LEU A 160 9.65 4.31 5.75
CA LEU A 160 9.94 3.43 4.62
C LEU A 160 9.17 2.13 4.83
N THR A 161 8.23 1.85 3.93
CA THR A 161 7.46 0.62 3.96
C THR A 161 8.18 -0.50 3.19
N PRO A 162 7.88 -1.79 3.48
CA PRO A 162 8.48 -2.92 2.76
C PRO A 162 8.24 -2.90 1.24
N SER A 163 7.22 -2.16 0.81
CA SER A 163 6.83 -2.04 -0.60
C SER A 163 7.57 -0.97 -1.39
N MET A 164 8.41 -0.16 -0.73
CA MET A 164 9.27 0.85 -1.34
C MET A 164 10.65 0.30 -1.71
#